data_d47d377e1b5bae5bcf4b66d6772914e1
#
_entry.id   d47d377e1b5bae5bcf4b66d6772914e1
#
_cell.length_a   1.000
_cell.length_b   1.000
_cell.length_c   1.000
_cell.angle_alpha   90.00
_cell.angle_beta   90.00
_cell.angle_gamma   90.00
#
_symmetry.space_group_name_H-M   'P 1'
#
loop_
_entity.id
_entity.type
_entity.pdbx_description
1 polymer ?
#
loop_
_entity_poly.entity_id
_entity_poly.type
_entity_poly.pdbx_seq_one_letter_code
_entity_poly.pdbx_strand_id
1 'polypeptide(L)'
;MSALKVAFEGLPGSGKTTAIENVVDDLTERGLAVDVVDIETIGHAPELRQITREYPPGHHARIMLFWILRLQQYETINANNTDRDVIIADRFWGSTLAFDGYGNRVPKEVLDWVGEGVKIKPDLTLFFDAPLSVVRRRKQSTTLQDPDFAEKVTEGYQKLASEYSWINIDASQSIEVVRKEALGHILGRLATKSEATS
;
A
#
# COMPACT_ATOMS: atom_id res chain seq x y z
N MET A 1 -23.05 6.12 2.15
CA MET A 1 -22.40 4.87 1.66
C MET A 1 -21.02 4.78 2.31
N SER A 2 -20.45 3.59 2.50
CA SER A 2 -19.07 3.48 2.95
C SER A 2 -18.10 3.84 1.83
N ALA A 3 -16.98 4.51 2.14
CA ALA A 3 -15.95 4.85 1.17
C ALA A 3 -15.42 3.62 0.40
N LEU A 4 -15.00 3.81 -0.85
CA LEU A 4 -14.21 2.83 -1.57
C LEU A 4 -12.79 2.82 -1.00
N LYS A 5 -12.33 1.69 -0.47
CA LYS A 5 -10.99 1.53 0.11
C LYS A 5 -10.04 0.94 -0.92
N VAL A 6 -9.03 1.70 -1.29
CA VAL A 6 -8.05 1.32 -2.31
C VAL A 6 -6.66 1.25 -1.69
N ALA A 7 -5.98 0.11 -1.77
CA ALA A 7 -4.59 -0.01 -1.38
C ALA A 7 -3.67 0.10 -2.60
N PHE A 8 -2.63 0.92 -2.48
CA PHE A 8 -1.55 1.04 -3.46
C PHE A 8 -0.32 0.30 -2.92
N GLU A 9 0.03 -0.83 -3.53
CA GLU A 9 1.10 -1.72 -3.10
C GLU A 9 2.24 -1.78 -4.11
N GLY A 10 3.45 -2.12 -3.66
CA GLY A 10 4.64 -2.27 -4.51
C GLY A 10 5.91 -1.74 -3.87
N LEU A 11 7.04 -1.91 -4.52
CA LEU A 11 8.36 -1.56 -4.01
C LEU A 11 8.56 -0.04 -3.78
N PRO A 12 9.46 0.39 -2.88
CA PRO A 12 9.93 1.78 -2.83
C PRO A 12 10.54 2.18 -4.18
N GLY A 13 10.05 3.27 -4.78
CA GLY A 13 10.50 3.70 -6.11
C GLY A 13 9.70 3.12 -7.28
N SER A 14 8.65 2.33 -7.04
CA SER A 14 7.76 1.85 -8.11
C SER A 14 6.86 2.94 -8.72
N GLY A 15 6.81 4.15 -8.13
CA GLY A 15 6.00 5.26 -8.66
C GLY A 15 4.64 5.45 -8.00
N LYS A 16 4.33 4.71 -6.92
CA LYS A 16 3.05 4.81 -6.20
C LYS A 16 2.70 6.23 -5.77
N THR A 17 3.63 6.94 -5.11
CA THR A 17 3.37 8.30 -4.61
C THR A 17 2.92 9.23 -5.75
N THR A 18 3.64 9.23 -6.87
CA THR A 18 3.26 10.01 -8.06
C THR A 18 1.90 9.58 -8.62
N ALA A 19 1.60 8.27 -8.61
CA ALA A 19 0.32 7.78 -9.07
C ALA A 19 -0.82 8.19 -8.12
N ILE A 20 -0.60 8.16 -6.80
CA ILE A 20 -1.55 8.61 -5.80
C ILE A 20 -1.87 10.11 -6.00
N GLU A 21 -0.84 10.96 -6.09
CA GLU A 21 -1.00 12.40 -6.32
C GLU A 21 -1.87 12.67 -7.54
N ASN A 22 -1.53 12.10 -8.69
CA ASN A 22 -2.29 12.29 -9.92
C ASN A 22 -3.72 11.75 -9.83
N VAL A 23 -3.92 10.60 -9.20
CA VAL A 23 -5.26 10.00 -9.04
C VAL A 23 -6.13 10.82 -8.09
N VAL A 24 -5.56 11.36 -7.03
CA VAL A 24 -6.26 12.27 -6.09
C VAL A 24 -6.73 13.52 -6.81
N ASP A 25 -5.88 14.15 -7.62
CA ASP A 25 -6.23 15.32 -8.42
C ASP A 25 -7.41 14.99 -9.36
N ASP A 26 -7.30 13.90 -10.11
CA ASP A 26 -8.34 13.45 -11.04
C ASP A 26 -9.70 13.18 -10.39
N LEU A 27 -9.71 12.52 -9.23
CA LEU A 27 -10.93 12.20 -8.50
C LEU A 27 -11.53 13.47 -7.89
N THR A 28 -10.70 14.37 -7.36
CA THR A 28 -11.13 15.64 -6.77
C THR A 28 -11.72 16.58 -7.84
N GLU A 29 -11.12 16.65 -9.03
CA GLU A 29 -11.67 17.40 -10.17
C GLU A 29 -13.04 16.88 -10.60
N ARG A 30 -13.37 15.61 -10.33
CA ARG A 30 -14.67 15.01 -10.54
C ARG A 30 -15.68 15.24 -9.40
N GLY A 31 -15.27 16.00 -8.38
CA GLY A 31 -16.10 16.32 -7.21
C GLY A 31 -16.18 15.22 -6.16
N LEU A 32 -15.29 14.21 -6.22
CA LEU A 32 -15.23 13.14 -5.22
C LEU A 32 -14.40 13.57 -4.00
N ALA A 33 -14.89 13.23 -2.82
CA ALA A 33 -14.15 13.43 -1.56
C ALA A 33 -13.14 12.29 -1.35
N VAL A 34 -11.85 12.61 -1.49
CA VAL A 34 -10.76 11.65 -1.40
C VAL A 34 -9.93 11.89 -0.14
N ASP A 35 -9.52 10.82 0.52
CA ASP A 35 -8.54 10.86 1.61
C ASP A 35 -7.37 9.92 1.32
N VAL A 36 -6.16 10.30 1.73
CA VAL A 36 -4.95 9.48 1.61
C VAL A 36 -4.42 9.18 3.00
N VAL A 37 -4.33 7.90 3.32
CA VAL A 37 -3.86 7.43 4.62
C VAL A 37 -2.50 6.75 4.46
N ASP A 38 -1.45 7.50 4.80
CA ASP A 38 -0.06 7.05 4.76
C ASP A 38 0.44 6.79 6.19
N ILE A 39 1.07 5.64 6.40
CA ILE A 39 1.68 5.28 7.69
C ILE A 39 2.82 6.21 8.13
N GLU A 40 3.29 7.10 7.26
CA GLU A 40 4.35 8.04 7.61
C GLU A 40 3.81 9.35 8.22
N THR A 41 2.51 9.63 8.07
CA THR A 41 1.91 10.92 8.42
C THR A 41 0.78 10.84 9.45
N ILE A 42 0.19 9.65 9.69
CA ILE A 42 -0.95 9.50 10.59
C ILE A 42 -0.55 9.50 12.08
N GLY A 43 -1.35 10.17 12.91
CA GLY A 43 -1.27 10.13 14.37
C GLY A 43 0.15 10.35 14.89
N HIS A 44 0.71 9.38 15.61
CA HIS A 44 2.08 9.39 16.15
C HIS A 44 3.12 8.78 15.19
N ALA A 45 2.81 8.68 13.90
CA ALA A 45 3.71 8.08 12.92
C ALA A 45 5.09 8.79 12.84
N PRO A 46 5.18 10.13 12.88
CA PRO A 46 6.48 10.81 12.84
C PRO A 46 7.41 10.37 13.98
N GLU A 47 6.91 10.28 15.21
CA GLU A 47 7.67 9.87 16.40
C GLU A 47 8.06 8.39 16.32
N LEU A 48 7.13 7.52 15.98
CA LEU A 48 7.38 6.09 15.81
C LEU A 48 8.37 5.83 14.68
N ARG A 49 8.28 6.58 13.58
CA ARG A 49 9.22 6.49 12.46
C ARG A 49 10.63 6.92 12.86
N GLN A 50 10.77 7.90 13.75
CA GLN A 50 12.07 8.27 14.30
C GLN A 50 12.67 7.08 15.07
N ILE A 51 11.89 6.45 15.94
CA ILE A 51 12.33 5.28 16.72
C ILE A 51 12.68 4.11 15.80
N THR A 52 11.93 3.87 14.70
CA THR A 52 12.28 2.78 13.77
C THR A 52 13.66 2.93 13.15
N ARG A 53 14.22 4.15 13.07
CA ARG A 53 15.55 4.40 12.49
C ARG A 53 16.69 3.99 13.43
N GLU A 54 16.40 3.80 14.72
CA GLU A 54 17.37 3.35 15.72
C GLU A 54 17.67 1.84 15.58
N TYR A 55 16.81 1.10 14.86
CA TYR A 55 16.96 -0.33 14.65
C TYR A 55 17.29 -0.66 13.19
N PRO A 56 18.23 -1.61 12.94
CA PRO A 56 18.54 -2.04 11.59
C PRO A 56 17.35 -2.72 10.91
N PRO A 57 17.34 -2.79 9.56
CA PRO A 57 16.37 -3.59 8.83
C PRO A 57 16.34 -5.04 9.34
N GLY A 58 15.14 -5.63 9.45
CA GLY A 58 14.95 -7.00 9.95
C GLY A 58 14.99 -7.16 11.48
N HIS A 59 15.32 -6.12 12.23
CA HIS A 59 15.25 -6.19 13.69
C HIS A 59 13.81 -6.29 14.19
N HIS A 60 13.52 -7.21 15.10
CA HIS A 60 12.15 -7.48 15.58
C HIS A 60 11.43 -6.24 16.12
N ALA A 61 12.11 -5.39 16.91
CA ALA A 61 11.51 -4.15 17.39
C ALA A 61 11.09 -3.22 16.25
N ARG A 62 11.90 -3.13 15.19
CA ARG A 62 11.54 -2.34 13.99
C ARG A 62 10.30 -2.90 13.30
N ILE A 63 10.22 -4.21 13.14
CA ILE A 63 9.06 -4.90 12.56
C ILE A 63 7.80 -4.58 13.38
N MET A 64 7.85 -4.74 14.70
CA MET A 64 6.72 -4.46 15.59
C MET A 64 6.26 -3.00 15.53
N LEU A 65 7.20 -2.04 15.43
CA LEU A 65 6.86 -0.63 15.26
C LEU A 65 6.10 -0.37 13.95
N PHE A 66 6.46 -1.04 12.87
CA PHE A 66 5.70 -0.97 11.62
C PHE A 66 4.30 -1.59 11.75
N TRP A 67 4.14 -2.66 12.54
CA TRP A 67 2.83 -3.24 12.79
C TRP A 67 1.93 -2.29 13.59
N ILE A 68 2.48 -1.59 14.60
CA ILE A 68 1.74 -0.53 15.32
C ILE A 68 1.27 0.54 14.34
N LEU A 69 2.15 1.03 13.46
CA LEU A 69 1.80 2.00 12.43
C LEU A 69 0.70 1.47 11.49
N ARG A 70 0.74 0.19 11.16
CA ARG A 70 -0.26 -0.45 10.30
C ARG A 70 -1.63 -0.56 10.99
N LEU A 71 -1.66 -0.89 12.28
CA LEU A 71 -2.89 -0.90 13.07
C LEU A 71 -3.49 0.52 13.17
N GLN A 72 -2.65 1.52 13.41
CA GLN A 72 -3.10 2.92 13.44
C GLN A 72 -3.65 3.37 12.08
N GLN A 73 -3.02 2.98 10.97
CA GLN A 73 -3.54 3.23 9.62
C GLN A 73 -4.92 2.59 9.43
N TYR A 74 -5.08 1.35 9.87
CA TYR A 74 -6.37 0.65 9.85
C TYR A 74 -7.46 1.43 10.61
N GLU A 75 -7.17 1.89 11.82
CA GLU A 75 -8.12 2.65 12.64
C GLU A 75 -8.50 3.97 11.96
N THR A 76 -7.52 4.68 11.37
CA THR A 76 -7.76 5.92 10.63
C THR A 76 -8.66 5.69 9.41
N ILE A 77 -8.41 4.65 8.62
CA ILE A 77 -9.24 4.28 7.47
C ILE A 77 -10.68 3.97 7.93
N ASN A 78 -10.82 3.30 9.06
CA ASN A 78 -12.14 2.94 9.57
C ASN A 78 -12.91 4.16 10.08
N ALA A 79 -12.24 5.09 10.75
CA ALA A 79 -12.84 6.33 11.25
C ALA A 79 -13.35 7.22 10.10
N ASN A 80 -12.62 7.30 8.99
CA ASN A 80 -12.93 8.16 7.84
C ASN A 80 -13.93 7.53 6.84
N ASN A 81 -14.38 6.30 7.11
CA ASN A 81 -15.13 5.47 6.15
C ASN A 81 -16.49 6.05 5.72
N THR A 82 -17.10 6.95 6.49
CA THR A 82 -18.43 7.50 6.21
C THR A 82 -18.42 8.87 5.52
N ASP A 83 -17.30 9.60 5.61
CA ASP A 83 -17.20 11.00 5.19
C ASP A 83 -16.42 11.20 3.90
N ARG A 84 -16.08 10.10 3.23
CA ARG A 84 -15.31 10.10 1.98
C ARG A 84 -15.94 9.20 0.95
N ASP A 85 -15.70 9.51 -0.32
CA ASP A 85 -16.06 8.65 -1.45
C ASP A 85 -14.97 7.59 -1.67
N VAL A 86 -13.71 7.99 -1.58
CA VAL A 86 -12.52 7.13 -1.75
C VAL A 86 -11.53 7.34 -0.62
N ILE A 87 -10.99 6.27 -0.08
CA ILE A 87 -9.85 6.29 0.82
C ILE A 87 -8.73 5.49 0.18
N ILE A 88 -7.58 6.15 -0.06
CA ILE A 88 -6.38 5.55 -0.62
C ILE A 88 -5.41 5.26 0.52
N ALA A 89 -5.00 4.01 0.67
CA ALA A 89 -3.90 3.63 1.55
C ALA A 89 -2.59 3.57 0.76
N ASP A 90 -1.62 4.47 1.04
CA ASP A 90 -0.25 4.30 0.54
C ASP A 90 0.41 3.20 1.34
N ARG A 91 0.45 2.01 0.73
CA ARG A 91 0.76 0.73 1.34
C ARG A 91 -0.26 0.33 2.41
N PHE A 92 -0.53 -0.94 2.49
CA PHE A 92 -1.40 -1.52 3.50
C PHE A 92 -0.82 -2.87 3.98
N TRP A 93 -1.67 -3.81 4.36
CA TRP A 93 -1.26 -5.12 4.89
C TRP A 93 -0.39 -5.93 3.92
N GLY A 94 -0.57 -5.76 2.61
CA GLY A 94 0.27 -6.38 1.58
C GLY A 94 1.75 -6.05 1.74
N SER A 95 2.08 -4.80 2.10
CA SER A 95 3.46 -4.41 2.40
C SER A 95 4.03 -5.17 3.61
N THR A 96 3.24 -5.39 4.66
CA THR A 96 3.66 -6.19 5.82
C THR A 96 3.95 -7.64 5.41
N LEU A 97 3.04 -8.26 4.64
CA LEU A 97 3.24 -9.62 4.16
C LEU A 97 4.49 -9.75 3.26
N ALA A 98 4.70 -8.80 2.34
CA ALA A 98 5.85 -8.82 1.43
C ALA A 98 7.18 -8.58 2.17
N PHE A 99 7.27 -7.53 2.98
CA PHE A 99 8.53 -7.16 3.65
C PHE A 99 8.83 -8.04 4.86
N ASP A 100 7.85 -8.32 5.71
CA ASP A 100 8.08 -9.07 6.93
C ASP A 100 7.97 -10.57 6.69
N GLY A 101 6.98 -11.02 5.92
CA GLY A 101 6.82 -12.44 5.60
C GLY A 101 7.91 -12.96 4.66
N TYR A 102 7.98 -12.42 3.45
CA TYR A 102 8.92 -12.90 2.45
C TYR A 102 10.34 -12.36 2.68
N GLY A 103 10.48 -11.06 2.94
CA GLY A 103 11.79 -10.42 3.14
C GLY A 103 12.45 -10.83 4.44
N ASN A 104 11.82 -10.56 5.58
CA ASN A 104 12.34 -10.82 6.92
C ASN A 104 12.10 -12.26 7.42
N ARG A 105 11.33 -13.07 6.67
CA ARG A 105 10.99 -14.47 7.01
C ARG A 105 10.27 -14.61 8.35
N VAL A 106 9.43 -13.63 8.69
CA VAL A 106 8.55 -13.75 9.86
C VAL A 106 7.57 -14.91 9.60
N PRO A 107 7.41 -15.84 10.57
CA PRO A 107 6.49 -16.96 10.41
C PRO A 107 5.07 -16.50 10.10
N LYS A 108 4.40 -17.24 9.19
CA LYS A 108 3.04 -16.88 8.73
C LYS A 108 2.05 -16.83 9.90
N GLU A 109 2.17 -17.73 10.86
CA GLU A 109 1.31 -17.79 12.04
C GLU A 109 1.37 -16.50 12.87
N VAL A 110 2.54 -15.87 12.94
CA VAL A 110 2.73 -14.60 13.64
C VAL A 110 2.09 -13.46 12.85
N LEU A 111 2.26 -13.45 11.53
CA LEU A 111 1.63 -12.46 10.65
C LEU A 111 0.10 -12.61 10.65
N ASP A 112 -0.42 -13.83 10.61
CA ASP A 112 -1.85 -14.11 10.69
C ASP A 112 -2.44 -13.59 12.01
N TRP A 113 -1.76 -13.85 13.13
CA TRP A 113 -2.20 -13.36 14.44
C TRP A 113 -2.26 -11.82 14.50
N VAL A 114 -1.25 -11.13 13.98
CA VAL A 114 -1.28 -9.65 13.88
C VAL A 114 -2.36 -9.20 12.90
N GLY A 115 -2.49 -9.90 11.77
CA GLY A 115 -3.47 -9.61 10.72
C GLY A 115 -4.92 -9.75 11.18
N GLU A 116 -5.20 -10.59 12.21
CA GLU A 116 -6.54 -10.67 12.82
C GLU A 116 -6.99 -9.34 13.45
N GLY A 117 -6.03 -8.50 13.89
CA GLY A 117 -6.29 -7.13 14.33
C GLY A 117 -6.62 -6.17 13.18
N VAL A 118 -6.19 -6.49 11.95
CA VAL A 118 -6.41 -5.68 10.74
C VAL A 118 -7.59 -6.25 9.96
N LYS A 119 -8.80 -5.99 10.41
CA LYS A 119 -10.03 -6.59 9.86
C LYS A 119 -10.51 -5.99 8.54
N ILE A 120 -9.98 -4.84 8.12
CA ILE A 120 -10.35 -4.22 6.85
C ILE A 120 -9.59 -4.88 5.71
N LYS A 121 -10.35 -5.38 4.74
CA LYS A 121 -9.80 -5.70 3.43
C LYS A 121 -10.07 -4.51 2.50
N PRO A 122 -9.08 -4.03 1.74
CA PRO A 122 -9.34 -3.06 0.68
C PRO A 122 -10.37 -3.62 -0.32
N ASP A 123 -11.25 -2.75 -0.83
CA ASP A 123 -12.18 -3.11 -1.89
C ASP A 123 -11.44 -3.33 -3.22
N LEU A 124 -10.26 -2.71 -3.34
CA LEU A 124 -9.37 -2.79 -4.49
C LEU A 124 -7.92 -2.67 -4.03
N THR A 125 -7.05 -3.53 -4.55
CA THR A 125 -5.59 -3.39 -4.37
C THR A 125 -4.93 -3.25 -5.74
N LEU A 126 -4.20 -2.15 -5.93
CA LEU A 126 -3.38 -1.89 -7.11
C LEU A 126 -1.92 -2.19 -6.77
N PHE A 127 -1.35 -3.15 -7.46
CA PHE A 127 0.06 -3.53 -7.32
C PHE A 127 0.89 -2.88 -8.43
N PHE A 128 1.71 -1.92 -8.06
CA PHE A 128 2.63 -1.20 -8.95
C PHE A 128 3.89 -2.03 -9.15
N ASP A 129 3.87 -2.90 -10.16
CA ASP A 129 5.00 -3.75 -10.49
C ASP A 129 5.98 -3.03 -11.41
N ALA A 130 7.24 -3.08 -11.07
CA ALA A 130 8.33 -2.58 -11.90
C ALA A 130 9.60 -3.39 -11.64
N PRO A 131 10.40 -3.69 -12.68
CA PRO A 131 11.67 -4.38 -12.50
C PRO A 131 12.57 -3.70 -11.48
N LEU A 132 13.29 -4.47 -10.65
CA LEU A 132 14.21 -3.94 -9.64
C LEU A 132 15.22 -2.94 -10.23
N SER A 133 15.67 -3.15 -11.47
CA SER A 133 16.56 -2.23 -12.17
C SER A 133 15.93 -0.85 -12.41
N VAL A 134 14.64 -0.79 -12.67
CA VAL A 134 13.87 0.46 -12.82
C VAL A 134 13.68 1.13 -11.47
N VAL A 135 13.27 0.37 -10.46
CA VAL A 135 13.05 0.83 -9.09
C VAL A 135 14.33 1.46 -8.52
N ARG A 136 15.48 0.79 -8.64
CA ARG A 136 16.78 1.26 -8.14
C ARG A 136 17.26 2.53 -8.82
N ARG A 137 16.97 2.72 -10.11
CA ARG A 137 17.28 3.98 -10.82
C ARG A 137 16.42 5.15 -10.33
N ARG A 138 15.15 4.89 -10.01
CA ARG A 138 14.20 5.93 -9.58
C ARG A 138 14.42 6.36 -8.12
N LYS A 139 14.75 5.42 -7.25
CA LYS A 139 14.95 5.69 -5.81
C LYS A 139 16.00 4.76 -5.23
N GLN A 140 17.07 5.35 -4.69
CA GLN A 140 17.99 4.60 -3.83
C GLN A 140 17.34 4.39 -2.46
N SER A 141 16.79 3.21 -2.24
CA SER A 141 16.17 2.83 -0.97
C SER A 141 17.15 2.04 -0.13
N THR A 142 17.42 2.49 1.09
CA THR A 142 18.23 1.74 2.06
C THR A 142 17.62 0.38 2.39
N THR A 143 16.31 0.25 2.29
CA THR A 143 15.58 -1.01 2.56
C THR A 143 15.83 -2.07 1.49
N LEU A 144 16.17 -1.68 0.25
CA LEU A 144 16.42 -2.59 -0.89
C LEU A 144 17.90 -2.68 -1.27
N GLN A 145 18.82 -2.33 -0.35
CA GLN A 145 20.27 -2.42 -0.61
C GLN A 145 20.76 -3.86 -0.65
N ASP A 146 20.23 -4.72 0.23
CA ASP A 146 20.50 -6.15 0.19
C ASP A 146 19.79 -6.78 -1.02
N PRO A 147 20.52 -7.35 -2.00
CA PRO A 147 19.93 -7.94 -3.19
C PRO A 147 19.00 -9.13 -2.90
N ASP A 148 19.39 -10.01 -1.98
CA ASP A 148 18.62 -11.20 -1.60
C ASP A 148 17.29 -10.80 -0.93
N PHE A 149 17.32 -9.81 -0.04
CA PHE A 149 16.11 -9.24 0.55
C PHE A 149 15.21 -8.61 -0.50
N ALA A 150 15.77 -7.81 -1.41
CA ALA A 150 15.00 -7.14 -2.46
C ALA A 150 14.31 -8.12 -3.40
N GLU A 151 15.00 -9.20 -3.79
CA GLU A 151 14.42 -10.27 -4.61
C GLU A 151 13.26 -10.96 -3.90
N LYS A 152 13.45 -11.36 -2.63
CA LYS A 152 12.39 -12.00 -1.82
C LYS A 152 11.15 -11.13 -1.66
N VAL A 153 11.34 -9.83 -1.41
CA VAL A 153 10.21 -8.89 -1.31
C VAL A 153 9.49 -8.75 -2.65
N THR A 154 10.24 -8.71 -3.77
CA THR A 154 9.65 -8.64 -5.12
C THR A 154 8.83 -9.88 -5.43
N GLU A 155 9.41 -11.07 -5.24
CA GLU A 155 8.69 -12.34 -5.38
C GLU A 155 7.47 -12.42 -4.46
N GLY A 156 7.61 -11.93 -3.24
CA GLY A 156 6.53 -11.86 -2.26
C GLY A 156 5.34 -11.07 -2.78
N TYR A 157 5.59 -9.86 -3.30
CA TYR A 157 4.52 -9.06 -3.90
C TYR A 157 3.85 -9.75 -5.08
N GLN A 158 4.62 -10.38 -5.98
CA GLN A 158 4.08 -11.08 -7.15
C GLN A 158 3.20 -12.27 -6.73
N LYS A 159 3.63 -13.05 -5.74
CA LYS A 159 2.85 -14.17 -5.19
C LYS A 159 1.58 -13.68 -4.52
N LEU A 160 1.66 -12.62 -3.69
CA LEU A 160 0.50 -12.03 -3.03
C LEU A 160 -0.49 -11.44 -4.04
N ALA A 161 0.00 -10.76 -5.08
CA ALA A 161 -0.86 -10.23 -6.14
C ALA A 161 -1.65 -11.33 -6.84
N SER A 162 -1.02 -12.47 -7.11
CA SER A 162 -1.69 -13.65 -7.68
C SER A 162 -2.67 -14.28 -6.68
N GLU A 163 -2.25 -14.50 -5.43
CA GLU A 163 -3.06 -15.17 -4.40
C GLU A 163 -4.32 -14.37 -4.03
N TYR A 164 -4.18 -13.04 -3.92
CA TYR A 164 -5.28 -12.17 -3.52
C TYR A 164 -5.97 -11.46 -4.70
N SER A 165 -5.64 -11.83 -5.94
CA SER A 165 -6.22 -11.26 -7.16
C SER A 165 -6.09 -9.74 -7.22
N TRP A 166 -4.94 -9.19 -6.86
CA TRP A 166 -4.66 -7.76 -6.99
C TRP A 166 -4.56 -7.34 -8.45
N ILE A 167 -4.92 -6.11 -8.76
CA ILE A 167 -4.74 -5.56 -10.08
C ILE A 167 -3.27 -5.17 -10.27
N ASN A 168 -2.63 -5.78 -11.25
CA ASN A 168 -1.23 -5.47 -11.60
C ASN A 168 -1.18 -4.25 -12.52
N ILE A 169 -0.46 -3.21 -12.10
CA ILE A 169 -0.17 -2.01 -12.88
C ILE A 169 1.30 -2.07 -13.32
N ASP A 170 1.56 -2.10 -14.62
CA ASP A 170 2.92 -2.00 -15.14
C ASP A 170 3.52 -0.62 -14.88
N ALA A 171 4.14 -0.49 -13.72
CA ALA A 171 4.73 0.76 -13.28
C ALA A 171 6.07 1.10 -13.99
N SER A 172 6.51 0.32 -14.98
CA SER A 172 7.63 0.64 -15.86
C SER A 172 7.22 1.62 -16.98
N GLN A 173 5.93 1.72 -17.27
CA GLN A 173 5.34 2.60 -18.28
C GLN A 173 5.47 4.10 -17.93
N SER A 174 5.03 4.96 -18.83
CA SER A 174 4.98 6.40 -18.60
C SER A 174 4.00 6.75 -17.46
N ILE A 175 4.25 7.88 -16.78
CA ILE A 175 3.39 8.37 -15.70
C ILE A 175 1.93 8.47 -16.17
N GLU A 176 1.71 8.95 -17.38
CA GLU A 176 0.36 9.13 -17.95
C GLU A 176 -0.38 7.79 -18.16
N VAL A 177 0.31 6.75 -18.62
CA VAL A 177 -0.26 5.41 -18.79
C VAL A 177 -0.62 4.83 -17.44
N VAL A 178 0.29 4.88 -16.47
CA VAL A 178 0.08 4.36 -15.11
C VAL A 178 -1.07 5.09 -14.41
N ARG A 179 -1.13 6.43 -14.52
CA ARG A 179 -2.22 7.28 -14.01
C ARG A 179 -3.55 6.84 -14.56
N LYS A 180 -3.67 6.76 -15.90
CA LYS A 180 -4.92 6.42 -16.59
C LYS A 180 -5.42 5.03 -16.22
N GLU A 181 -4.52 4.06 -16.12
CA GLU A 181 -4.84 2.69 -15.76
C GLU A 181 -5.34 2.60 -14.30
N ALA A 182 -4.60 3.18 -13.36
CA ALA A 182 -5.00 3.21 -11.94
C ALA A 182 -6.35 3.91 -11.72
N LEU A 183 -6.54 5.07 -12.34
CA LEU A 183 -7.80 5.81 -12.28
C LEU A 183 -8.96 5.00 -12.88
N GLY A 184 -8.75 4.35 -14.02
CA GLY A 184 -9.76 3.52 -14.68
C GLY A 184 -10.29 2.40 -13.78
N HIS A 185 -9.41 1.69 -13.07
CA HIS A 185 -9.78 0.65 -12.13
C HIS A 185 -10.58 1.20 -10.93
N ILE A 186 -10.19 2.35 -10.40
CA ILE A 186 -10.89 2.99 -9.28
C ILE A 186 -12.31 3.43 -9.69
N LEU A 187 -12.44 4.11 -10.82
CA LEU A 187 -13.74 4.55 -11.32
C LEU A 187 -14.67 3.37 -11.65
N GLY A 188 -14.14 2.32 -12.26
CA GLY A 188 -14.90 1.08 -12.51
C GLY A 188 -15.39 0.45 -11.22
N ARG A 189 -14.57 0.43 -10.16
CA ARG A 189 -14.97 -0.13 -8.87
C ARG A 189 -16.01 0.75 -8.14
N LEU A 190 -15.91 2.08 -8.26
CA LEU A 190 -16.91 3.01 -7.74
C LEU A 190 -18.28 2.80 -8.39
N ALA A 191 -18.32 2.65 -9.71
CA ALA A 191 -19.57 2.41 -10.44
C ALA A 191 -20.27 1.13 -9.95
N THR A 192 -19.53 0.00 -9.86
CA THR A 192 -20.11 -1.27 -9.38
C THR A 192 -20.55 -1.22 -7.92
N LYS A 193 -19.88 -0.44 -7.06
CA LYS A 193 -20.26 -0.28 -5.65
C LYS A 193 -21.56 0.52 -5.50
N SER A 194 -21.77 1.52 -6.34
CA SER A 194 -22.97 2.35 -6.39
C SER A 194 -24.20 1.54 -6.79
N GLU A 195 -24.06 0.66 -7.80
CA GLU A 195 -25.14 -0.23 -8.28
C GLU A 195 -25.56 -1.27 -7.24
N ALA A 196 -24.60 -1.80 -6.46
CA ALA A 196 -24.89 -2.80 -5.42
C ALA A 196 -25.63 -2.24 -4.20
N THR A 197 -25.76 -0.92 -4.08
CA THR A 197 -26.36 -0.23 -2.91
C THR A 197 -27.72 0.42 -3.29
N SER A 198 -28.08 0.42 -4.58
CA SER A 198 -29.35 0.91 -5.12
C SER A 198 -30.39 -0.21 -5.18
#